data_919fd926d030634cb600afa25a01755a
#
_entry.id   919fd926d030634cb600afa25a01755a
#
_cell.length_a   1.000
_cell.length_b   1.000
_cell.length_c   1.000
_cell.angle_alpha   90.00
_cell.angle_beta   90.00
_cell.angle_gamma   90.00
#
_symmetry.space_group_name_H-M   'P 1'
#
loop_
_entity.id
_entity.type
_entity.pdbx_description
1 polymer ?
#
loop_
_entity_poly.entity_id
_entity_poly.type
_entity_poly.pdbx_seq_one_letter_code
_entity_poly.pdbx_strand_id
1 'polypeptide(L)'
;FAEVGRGRIFRPSRDPSRAAHPTLLDAEHILASAAFPGLFPAQRVGDHYYVDGGIRFNTPIAPAIRAGAERMVIVPTLYRRQVPRSVIKGYPSATFFLGKLINALIADRLDYDLQVMERFNRLVEALDSVITKEERREIDRVLVESRGATYRQLETLIIRPSEDIGSIAGEHIRSSVRGSKGFWFKQLLKRSGSDEADWASYVLFDGIFAERLVELGRADSLAQSDEILRFFDRG
;
A
#
# COMPACT_ATOMS: atom_id res chain seq x y z
N PHE A 1 8.36 -4.62 12.43
CA PHE A 1 7.79 -5.54 13.44
C PHE A 1 6.97 -6.60 12.73
N ALA A 2 6.95 -7.81 13.27
CA ALA A 2 6.17 -8.91 12.75
C ALA A 2 5.64 -9.78 13.88
N GLU A 3 4.34 -10.02 13.87
CA GLU A 3 3.69 -11.05 14.68
C GLU A 3 3.33 -12.21 13.75
N VAL A 4 3.83 -13.39 14.07
CA VAL A 4 3.64 -14.59 13.25
C VAL A 4 2.92 -15.64 14.10
N GLY A 5 1.87 -16.24 13.52
CA GLY A 5 1.10 -17.29 14.20
C GLY A 5 1.98 -18.46 14.68
N ARG A 6 1.49 -19.19 15.69
CA ARG A 6 2.22 -20.31 16.31
C ARG A 6 2.73 -21.30 15.27
N GLY A 7 4.02 -21.63 15.37
CA GLY A 7 4.67 -22.60 14.48
C GLY A 7 5.15 -22.04 13.13
N ARG A 8 4.95 -20.76 12.85
CA ARG A 8 5.49 -20.09 11.66
C ARG A 8 6.73 -19.27 12.05
N ILE A 9 7.73 -19.28 11.20
CA ILE A 9 8.95 -18.48 11.37
C ILE A 9 8.97 -17.40 10.30
N PHE A 10 9.01 -16.14 10.72
CA PHE A 10 9.26 -15.03 9.79
C PHE A 10 10.71 -15.12 9.30
N ARG A 11 10.89 -15.32 8.01
CA ARG A 11 12.24 -15.37 7.42
C ARG A 11 12.80 -13.96 7.27
N PRO A 12 13.93 -13.65 7.92
CA PRO A 12 14.53 -12.33 7.83
C PRO A 12 14.96 -12.02 6.38
N SER A 13 14.95 -10.76 6.04
CA SER A 13 15.54 -10.30 4.78
C SER A 13 17.05 -10.46 4.82
N ARG A 14 17.69 -10.83 3.69
CA ARG A 14 19.15 -10.75 3.53
C ARG A 14 19.64 -9.33 3.29
N ASP A 15 18.74 -8.38 3.03
CA ASP A 15 19.05 -6.96 2.94
C ASP A 15 19.43 -6.46 4.33
N PRO A 16 20.71 -6.03 4.55
CA PRO A 16 21.16 -5.58 5.86
C PRO A 16 20.47 -4.29 6.34
N SER A 17 19.80 -3.58 5.42
CA SER A 17 18.99 -2.41 5.76
C SER A 17 17.60 -2.77 6.30
N ARG A 18 17.27 -4.05 6.44
CA ARG A 18 15.96 -4.56 6.87
C ARG A 18 16.14 -5.54 8.00
N ALA A 19 15.69 -5.17 9.18
CA ALA A 19 15.60 -6.07 10.32
C ALA A 19 14.15 -6.47 10.56
N ALA A 20 13.93 -7.76 10.87
CA ALA A 20 12.65 -8.24 11.36
C ALA A 20 12.75 -8.35 12.89
N HIS A 21 11.83 -7.69 13.58
CA HIS A 21 11.71 -7.76 15.03
C HIS A 21 10.44 -8.55 15.38
N PRO A 22 10.56 -9.84 15.73
CA PRO A 22 9.42 -10.62 16.21
C PRO A 22 8.89 -10.00 17.50
N THR A 23 7.60 -9.69 17.54
CA THR A 23 6.98 -9.07 18.72
C THR A 23 5.47 -9.30 18.68
N LEU A 24 4.82 -9.16 19.82
CA LEU A 24 3.38 -8.96 19.87
C LEU A 24 3.07 -7.53 19.45
N LEU A 25 2.19 -7.38 18.49
CA LEU A 25 1.79 -6.06 18.00
C LEU A 25 0.80 -5.42 18.98
N ASP A 26 1.04 -4.17 19.31
CA ASP A 26 0.19 -3.34 20.15
C ASP A 26 -0.11 -1.98 19.50
N ALA A 27 -0.79 -1.10 20.23
CA ALA A 27 -1.17 0.22 19.74
C ALA A 27 0.04 1.11 19.39
N GLU A 28 1.16 0.98 20.11
CA GLU A 28 2.38 1.77 19.82
C GLU A 28 2.98 1.40 18.47
N HIS A 29 2.97 0.13 18.10
CA HIS A 29 3.41 -0.35 16.80
C HIS A 29 2.52 0.15 15.67
N ILE A 30 1.20 0.20 15.89
CA ILE A 30 0.23 0.73 14.91
C ILE A 30 0.43 2.23 14.74
N LEU A 31 0.59 2.98 15.84
CA LEU A 31 0.87 4.41 15.79
C LEU A 31 2.21 4.71 15.10
N ALA A 32 3.23 3.90 15.35
CA ALA A 32 4.52 4.01 14.68
C ALA A 32 4.39 3.78 13.16
N SER A 33 3.58 2.80 12.76
CA SER A 33 3.30 2.52 11.34
C SER A 33 2.51 3.62 10.64
N ALA A 34 1.78 4.45 11.37
CA ALA A 34 1.00 5.58 10.86
C ALA A 34 1.70 6.94 11.07
N ALA A 35 2.90 6.97 11.66
CA ALA A 35 3.64 8.19 11.96
C ALA A 35 4.38 8.73 10.72
N PHE A 36 3.63 9.24 9.73
CA PHE A 36 4.21 9.77 8.49
C PHE A 36 5.10 11.01 8.79
N PRO A 37 6.40 10.99 8.40
CA PRO A 37 7.31 12.08 8.68
C PRO A 37 6.85 13.41 8.11
N GLY A 38 6.93 14.45 8.92
CA GLY A 38 6.49 15.79 8.58
C GLY A 38 5.00 16.06 8.83
N LEU A 39 4.16 15.02 8.96
CA LEU A 39 2.74 15.15 9.33
C LEU A 39 2.50 14.74 10.79
N PHE A 40 3.19 13.70 11.25
CA PHE A 40 3.05 13.19 12.61
C PHE A 40 4.42 13.07 13.29
N PRO A 41 4.46 13.20 14.63
CA PRO A 41 5.69 12.97 15.39
C PRO A 41 6.08 11.49 15.30
N ALA A 42 7.40 11.24 15.31
CA ALA A 42 7.92 9.89 15.41
C ALA A 42 7.42 9.21 16.70
N GLN A 43 6.96 7.96 16.60
CA GLN A 43 6.45 7.19 17.72
C GLN A 43 7.60 6.41 18.39
N ARG A 44 7.67 6.48 19.72
CA ARG A 44 8.60 5.66 20.50
C ARG A 44 8.02 4.27 20.71
N VAL A 45 8.82 3.24 20.39
CA VAL A 45 8.50 1.83 20.70
C VAL A 45 9.74 1.24 21.36
N GLY A 46 9.63 0.88 22.63
CA GLY A 46 10.79 0.53 23.45
C GLY A 46 11.80 1.70 23.53
N ASP A 47 13.05 1.45 23.21
CA ASP A 47 14.12 2.43 23.27
C ASP A 47 14.40 3.19 21.96
N HIS A 48 13.63 2.92 20.91
CA HIS A 48 13.82 3.50 19.58
C HIS A 48 12.63 4.33 19.11
N TYR A 49 12.91 5.30 18.24
CA TYR A 49 11.90 6.07 17.55
C TYR A 49 11.65 5.49 16.15
N TYR A 50 10.39 5.37 15.79
CA TYR A 50 9.94 4.84 14.52
C TYR A 50 9.03 5.82 13.80
N VAL A 51 9.03 5.73 12.48
CA VAL A 51 8.15 6.49 11.58
C VAL A 51 7.48 5.54 10.60
N ASP A 52 6.49 6.04 9.88
CA ASP A 52 5.75 5.28 8.89
C ASP A 52 6.68 4.63 7.85
N GLY A 53 6.56 3.33 7.72
CA GLY A 53 7.27 2.54 6.71
C GLY A 53 6.73 2.72 5.30
N GLY A 54 5.58 3.34 5.11
CA GLY A 54 4.93 3.61 3.82
C GLY A 54 5.80 4.42 2.87
N ILE A 55 6.70 5.26 3.40
CA ILE A 55 7.71 5.97 2.59
C ILE A 55 8.55 5.01 1.75
N ARG A 56 8.77 3.83 2.27
CA ARG A 56 9.65 2.81 1.66
C ARG A 56 8.85 1.70 0.99
N PHE A 57 7.73 1.32 1.59
CA PHE A 57 6.85 0.24 1.16
C PHE A 57 5.40 0.55 1.54
N ASN A 58 4.69 1.24 0.67
CA ASN A 58 3.28 1.52 0.89
C ASN A 58 2.45 0.23 0.83
N THR A 59 2.74 -0.65 -0.14
CA THR A 59 2.11 -1.98 -0.23
C THR A 59 3.17 -3.07 0.02
N PRO A 60 3.23 -3.67 1.22
CA PRO A 60 4.32 -4.56 1.62
C PRO A 60 4.15 -6.00 1.10
N ILE A 61 4.07 -6.20 -0.21
CA ILE A 61 3.92 -7.52 -0.85
C ILE A 61 5.11 -8.43 -0.50
N ALA A 62 6.35 -7.95 -0.64
CA ALA A 62 7.53 -8.74 -0.38
C ALA A 62 7.67 -9.22 1.09
N PRO A 63 7.35 -8.42 2.12
CA PRO A 63 7.21 -8.92 3.50
C PRO A 63 6.16 -10.01 3.66
N ALA A 64 4.98 -9.89 3.05
CA ALA A 64 3.93 -10.89 3.12
C ALA A 64 4.38 -12.24 2.51
N ILE A 65 5.04 -12.20 1.36
CA ILE A 65 5.63 -13.40 0.74
C ILE A 65 6.66 -14.06 1.68
N ARG A 66 7.53 -13.26 2.32
CA ARG A 66 8.51 -13.79 3.29
C ARG A 66 7.87 -14.37 4.54
N ALA A 67 6.72 -13.85 4.94
CA ALA A 67 5.91 -14.41 6.01
C ALA A 67 5.21 -15.73 5.61
N GLY A 68 5.34 -16.14 4.34
CA GLY A 68 4.78 -17.40 3.83
C GLY A 68 3.34 -17.26 3.32
N ALA A 69 2.92 -16.06 2.94
CA ALA A 69 1.63 -15.87 2.30
C ALA A 69 1.61 -16.60 0.94
N GLU A 70 0.57 -17.36 0.71
CA GLU A 70 0.26 -18.03 -0.57
C GLU A 70 -0.93 -17.35 -1.25
N ARG A 71 -1.75 -16.67 -0.45
CA ARG A 71 -2.93 -15.92 -0.90
C ARG A 71 -2.92 -14.54 -0.27
N MET A 72 -3.24 -13.52 -1.03
CA MET A 72 -3.24 -12.13 -0.55
C MET A 72 -4.47 -11.38 -1.02
N VAL A 73 -5.10 -10.68 -0.09
CA VAL A 73 -6.07 -9.62 -0.42
C VAL A 73 -5.32 -8.29 -0.38
N ILE A 74 -5.35 -7.55 -1.46
CA ILE A 74 -4.66 -6.27 -1.61
C ILE A 74 -5.71 -5.17 -1.77
N VAL A 75 -5.72 -4.23 -0.83
CA VAL A 75 -6.63 -3.08 -0.85
C VAL A 75 -5.79 -1.81 -0.98
N PRO A 76 -5.50 -1.35 -2.21
CA PRO A 76 -4.75 -0.13 -2.42
C PRO A 76 -5.62 1.11 -2.16
N THR A 77 -4.99 2.19 -1.75
CA THR A 77 -5.66 3.49 -1.59
C THR A 77 -5.71 4.30 -2.88
N LEU A 78 -4.96 3.87 -3.90
CA LEU A 78 -4.89 4.59 -5.18
C LEU A 78 -5.90 4.04 -6.19
N TYR A 79 -6.72 4.95 -6.70
CA TYR A 79 -7.55 4.74 -7.88
C TYR A 79 -6.68 4.53 -9.11
N ARG A 80 -7.04 3.56 -9.98
CA ARG A 80 -6.33 3.30 -11.24
C ARG A 80 -6.64 4.40 -12.26
N ARG A 81 -5.98 5.55 -12.11
CA ARG A 81 -6.14 6.67 -13.04
C ARG A 81 -5.18 6.50 -14.21
N GLN A 82 -5.71 6.51 -15.43
CA GLN A 82 -4.91 6.89 -16.59
C GLN A 82 -4.66 8.40 -16.48
N VAL A 83 -3.50 8.79 -15.93
CA VAL A 83 -3.16 10.20 -15.77
C VAL A 83 -2.88 10.80 -17.17
N PRO A 84 -3.71 11.71 -17.67
CA PRO A 84 -3.32 12.51 -18.82
C PRO A 84 -2.06 13.26 -18.40
N ARG A 85 -1.01 13.25 -19.24
CA ARG A 85 0.17 14.09 -19.01
C ARG A 85 -0.26 15.55 -19.01
N SER A 86 -0.48 16.12 -17.83
CA SER A 86 -0.77 17.54 -17.70
C SER A 86 0.50 18.34 -18.02
N VAL A 87 0.45 19.13 -19.06
CA VAL A 87 1.51 20.10 -19.37
C VAL A 87 1.42 21.22 -18.35
N ILE A 88 2.46 21.41 -17.54
CA ILE A 88 2.52 22.51 -16.57
C ILE A 88 2.68 23.80 -17.34
N LYS A 89 1.66 24.67 -17.28
CA LYS A 89 1.68 26.01 -17.86
C LYS A 89 2.20 27.00 -16.80
N GLY A 90 3.46 27.38 -16.88
CA GLY A 90 4.10 28.34 -15.99
C GLY A 90 5.08 27.72 -14.99
N TYR A 91 5.80 28.56 -14.22
CA TYR A 91 6.76 28.09 -13.21
C TYR A 91 6.00 27.57 -11.96
N PRO A 92 6.26 26.32 -11.54
CA PRO A 92 5.51 25.73 -10.43
C PRO A 92 5.85 26.39 -9.09
N SER A 93 4.84 26.45 -8.20
CA SER A 93 5.02 26.98 -6.84
C SER A 93 5.81 26.00 -5.95
N ALA A 94 6.40 26.51 -4.85
CA ALA A 94 7.04 25.64 -3.86
C ALA A 94 6.08 24.61 -3.25
N THR A 95 4.81 24.98 -3.07
CA THR A 95 3.74 24.08 -2.60
C THR A 95 3.44 22.97 -3.60
N PHE A 96 3.49 23.26 -4.89
CA PHE A 96 3.36 22.26 -5.94
C PHE A 96 4.51 21.23 -5.86
N PHE A 97 5.76 21.66 -5.71
CA PHE A 97 6.90 20.76 -5.56
C PHE A 97 6.78 19.91 -4.30
N LEU A 98 6.35 20.50 -3.17
CA LEU A 98 6.13 19.74 -1.93
C LEU A 98 5.04 18.68 -2.11
N GLY A 99 3.92 19.05 -2.74
CA GLY A 99 2.84 18.11 -3.07
C GLY A 99 3.32 16.96 -3.98
N LYS A 100 4.12 17.26 -5.01
CA LYS A 100 4.73 16.26 -5.88
C LYS A 100 5.72 15.36 -5.14
N LEU A 101 6.49 15.92 -4.21
CA LEU A 101 7.43 15.15 -3.39
C LEU A 101 6.67 14.18 -2.47
N ILE A 102 5.65 14.66 -1.77
CA ILE A 102 4.80 13.81 -0.90
C ILE A 102 4.13 12.74 -1.75
N ASN A 103 3.54 13.11 -2.89
CA ASN A 103 2.91 12.13 -3.78
C ASN A 103 3.92 11.10 -4.31
N ALA A 104 5.14 11.50 -4.65
CA ALA A 104 6.19 10.58 -5.07
C ALA A 104 6.67 9.64 -3.95
N LEU A 105 6.64 10.08 -2.70
CA LEU A 105 6.96 9.27 -1.52
C LEU A 105 5.85 8.26 -1.20
N ILE A 106 4.58 8.67 -1.40
CA ILE A 106 3.41 7.85 -1.11
C ILE A 106 2.96 7.06 -2.36
N ALA A 107 3.38 7.50 -3.57
CA ALA A 107 3.01 6.84 -4.82
C ALA A 107 3.33 5.36 -4.78
N ASP A 108 2.28 4.58 -4.79
CA ASP A 108 2.38 3.13 -4.72
C ASP A 108 2.90 2.58 -6.06
N ARG A 109 3.95 1.79 -5.98
CA ARG A 109 4.47 1.02 -7.12
C ARG A 109 3.71 -0.31 -7.29
N LEU A 110 2.53 -0.41 -6.68
CA LEU A 110 1.72 -1.61 -6.65
C LEU A 110 1.53 -2.24 -8.04
N ASP A 111 1.19 -1.42 -9.04
CA ASP A 111 0.97 -1.94 -10.40
C ASP A 111 2.24 -2.57 -11.00
N TYR A 112 3.41 -2.04 -10.67
CA TYR A 112 4.68 -2.65 -11.08
C TYR A 112 4.95 -3.94 -10.30
N ASP A 113 4.77 -3.93 -8.99
CA ASP A 113 4.98 -5.11 -8.14
C ASP A 113 4.01 -6.24 -8.51
N LEU A 114 2.76 -5.91 -8.83
CA LEU A 114 1.76 -6.86 -9.32
C LEU A 114 2.15 -7.45 -10.68
N GLN A 115 2.62 -6.62 -11.62
CA GLN A 115 3.11 -7.11 -12.92
C GLN A 115 4.32 -8.04 -12.77
N VAL A 116 5.25 -7.70 -11.88
CA VAL A 116 6.40 -8.55 -11.58
C VAL A 116 5.94 -9.87 -10.98
N MET A 117 5.03 -9.83 -10.02
CA MET A 117 4.45 -11.02 -9.40
C MET A 117 3.72 -11.91 -10.42
N GLU A 118 2.91 -11.33 -11.31
CA GLU A 118 2.21 -12.07 -12.36
C GLU A 118 3.19 -12.76 -13.32
N ARG A 119 4.27 -12.08 -13.69
CA ARG A 119 5.35 -12.70 -14.50
C ARG A 119 5.99 -13.87 -13.77
N PHE A 120 6.22 -13.74 -12.46
CA PHE A 120 6.76 -14.84 -11.65
C PHE A 120 5.78 -16.00 -11.54
N ASN A 121 4.48 -15.74 -11.36
CA ASN A 121 3.46 -16.78 -11.36
C ASN A 121 3.46 -17.57 -12.68
N ARG A 122 3.49 -16.89 -13.82
CA ARG A 122 3.57 -17.53 -15.15
C ARG A 122 4.87 -18.32 -15.34
N LEU A 123 5.99 -17.82 -14.81
CA LEU A 123 7.26 -18.53 -14.86
C LEU A 123 7.21 -19.81 -14.03
N VAL A 124 6.65 -19.75 -12.82
CA VAL A 124 6.49 -20.91 -11.94
C VAL A 124 5.57 -21.94 -12.59
N GLU A 125 4.45 -21.52 -13.17
CA GLU A 125 3.52 -22.39 -13.90
C GLU A 125 4.20 -23.08 -15.10
N ALA A 126 4.95 -22.32 -15.90
CA ALA A 126 5.69 -22.87 -17.04
C ALA A 126 6.76 -23.88 -16.58
N LEU A 127 7.50 -23.57 -15.52
CA LEU A 127 8.46 -24.50 -14.94
C LEU A 127 7.79 -25.79 -14.49
N ASP A 128 6.71 -25.70 -13.70
CA ASP A 128 5.99 -26.85 -13.16
C ASP A 128 5.35 -27.73 -14.25
N SER A 129 5.10 -27.18 -15.44
CA SER A 129 4.58 -27.92 -16.60
C SER A 129 5.65 -28.71 -17.37
N VAL A 130 6.94 -28.37 -17.19
CA VAL A 130 8.04 -28.94 -18.01
C VAL A 130 8.96 -29.82 -17.20
N ILE A 131 9.17 -29.51 -15.91
CA ILE A 131 10.13 -30.22 -15.06
C ILE A 131 9.47 -31.32 -14.23
N THR A 132 10.27 -32.34 -13.90
CA THR A 132 9.86 -33.41 -12.97
C THR A 132 9.82 -32.92 -11.52
N LYS A 133 9.15 -33.67 -10.64
CA LYS A 133 9.12 -33.37 -9.21
C LYS A 133 10.51 -33.40 -8.56
N GLU A 134 11.39 -34.24 -9.06
CA GLU A 134 12.78 -34.37 -8.62
C GLU A 134 13.59 -33.12 -8.97
N GLU A 135 13.53 -32.68 -10.22
CA GLU A 135 14.17 -31.44 -10.69
C GLU A 135 13.62 -30.21 -9.96
N ARG A 136 12.31 -30.20 -9.69
CA ARG A 136 11.69 -29.12 -8.90
C ARG A 136 12.26 -29.04 -7.48
N ARG A 137 12.46 -30.20 -6.80
CA ARG A 137 13.07 -30.23 -5.47
C ARG A 137 14.51 -29.70 -5.47
N GLU A 138 15.27 -30.03 -6.52
CA GLU A 138 16.65 -29.52 -6.67
C GLU A 138 16.67 -28.00 -6.84
N ILE A 139 15.81 -27.46 -7.72
CA ILE A 139 15.64 -26.00 -7.91
C ILE A 139 15.23 -25.34 -6.59
N ASP A 140 14.27 -25.91 -5.89
CA ASP A 140 13.80 -25.38 -4.60
C ASP A 140 14.90 -25.39 -3.53
N ARG A 141 15.79 -26.39 -3.51
CA ARG A 141 16.96 -26.40 -2.63
C ARG A 141 17.89 -25.22 -2.93
N VAL A 142 18.26 -25.02 -4.18
CA VAL A 142 19.13 -23.91 -4.62
C VAL A 142 18.48 -22.56 -4.29
N LEU A 143 17.17 -22.42 -4.48
CA LEU A 143 16.43 -21.21 -4.15
C LEU A 143 16.41 -20.95 -2.64
N VAL A 144 16.21 -21.97 -1.81
CA VAL A 144 16.25 -21.82 -0.35
C VAL A 144 17.66 -21.43 0.10
N GLU A 145 18.71 -22.03 -0.44
CA GLU A 145 20.10 -21.70 -0.11
C GLU A 145 20.46 -20.25 -0.54
N SER A 146 20.04 -19.85 -1.72
CA SER A 146 20.41 -18.54 -2.30
C SER A 146 19.58 -17.37 -1.77
N ARG A 147 18.27 -17.55 -1.59
CA ARG A 147 17.33 -16.47 -1.22
C ARG A 147 16.51 -16.73 0.04
N GLY A 148 16.59 -17.94 0.61
CA GLY A 148 15.88 -18.34 1.83
C GLY A 148 14.42 -18.76 1.61
N ALA A 149 13.91 -18.80 0.37
CA ALA A 149 12.55 -19.24 0.06
C ALA A 149 12.44 -19.77 -1.36
N THR A 150 11.52 -20.72 -1.59
CA THR A 150 11.15 -21.20 -2.92
C THR A 150 10.28 -20.18 -3.65
N TYR A 151 10.18 -20.31 -4.97
CA TYR A 151 9.15 -19.62 -5.75
C TYR A 151 7.86 -20.44 -5.70
N ARG A 152 6.76 -19.78 -5.34
CA ARG A 152 5.41 -20.34 -5.32
C ARG A 152 4.49 -19.43 -6.08
N GLN A 153 3.45 -19.98 -6.66
CA GLN A 153 2.34 -19.19 -7.17
C GLN A 153 1.65 -18.46 -6.03
N LEU A 154 1.31 -17.21 -6.28
CA LEU A 154 0.61 -16.33 -5.34
C LEU A 154 -0.75 -15.98 -5.92
N GLU A 155 -1.79 -16.40 -5.24
CA GLU A 155 -3.14 -15.99 -5.58
C GLU A 155 -3.42 -14.61 -4.97
N THR A 156 -3.93 -13.67 -5.76
CA THR A 156 -4.22 -12.32 -5.29
C THR A 156 -5.63 -11.89 -5.65
N LEU A 157 -6.29 -11.28 -4.68
CA LEU A 157 -7.54 -10.54 -4.86
C LEU A 157 -7.25 -9.06 -4.65
N ILE A 158 -7.60 -8.21 -5.61
CA ILE A 158 -7.34 -6.78 -5.55
C ILE A 158 -8.67 -6.03 -5.51
N ILE A 159 -8.94 -5.35 -4.40
CA ILE A 159 -10.12 -4.50 -4.24
C ILE A 159 -9.68 -3.05 -4.33
N ARG A 160 -9.87 -2.43 -5.49
CA ARG A 160 -9.49 -1.03 -5.73
C ARG A 160 -10.68 -0.10 -5.52
N PRO A 161 -10.46 1.13 -5.03
CA PRO A 161 -11.51 2.14 -5.01
C PRO A 161 -11.97 2.44 -6.45
N SER A 162 -13.28 2.51 -6.66
CA SER A 162 -13.89 2.86 -7.95
C SER A 162 -13.89 4.36 -8.23
N GLU A 163 -13.69 5.18 -7.18
CA GLU A 163 -13.59 6.62 -7.26
C GLU A 163 -12.22 7.10 -6.76
N ASP A 164 -11.80 8.27 -7.23
CA ASP A 164 -10.56 8.92 -6.80
C ASP A 164 -10.73 9.55 -5.42
N ILE A 165 -10.07 8.96 -4.41
CA ILE A 165 -10.13 9.41 -3.01
C ILE A 165 -9.67 10.87 -2.87
N GLY A 166 -8.66 11.31 -3.65
CA GLY A 166 -8.22 12.69 -3.67
C GLY A 166 -9.31 13.65 -4.16
N SER A 167 -10.04 13.26 -5.20
CA SER A 167 -11.19 14.04 -5.70
C SER A 167 -12.30 14.13 -4.66
N ILE A 168 -12.65 13.02 -3.97
CA ILE A 168 -13.65 13.02 -2.89
C ILE A 168 -13.22 13.95 -1.76
N ALA A 169 -11.93 13.89 -1.34
CA ALA A 169 -11.40 14.79 -0.32
C ALA A 169 -11.48 16.27 -0.74
N GLY A 170 -11.12 16.57 -1.99
CA GLY A 170 -11.21 17.91 -2.54
C GLY A 170 -12.63 18.46 -2.59
N GLU A 171 -13.63 17.63 -2.91
CA GLU A 171 -15.05 18.00 -2.88
C GLU A 171 -15.53 18.23 -1.46
N HIS A 172 -15.18 17.34 -0.53
CA HIS A 172 -15.54 17.48 0.87
C HIS A 172 -15.00 18.79 1.47
N ILE A 173 -13.74 19.12 1.23
CA ILE A 173 -13.14 20.37 1.70
C ILE A 173 -13.84 21.59 1.10
N ARG A 174 -14.19 21.56 -0.18
CA ARG A 174 -14.92 22.67 -0.83
C ARG A 174 -16.31 22.89 -0.25
N SER A 175 -17.02 21.81 0.10
CA SER A 175 -18.40 21.86 0.60
C SER A 175 -18.49 22.12 2.10
N SER A 176 -17.65 21.49 2.91
CA SER A 176 -17.82 21.43 4.37
C SER A 176 -17.09 22.52 5.14
N VAL A 177 -16.05 23.13 4.58
CA VAL A 177 -15.25 24.08 5.33
C VAL A 177 -15.86 25.49 5.30
N ARG A 178 -16.82 25.74 6.20
CA ARG A 178 -17.33 27.07 6.59
C ARG A 178 -16.63 27.48 7.89
N GLY A 179 -15.62 28.37 7.82
CA GLY A 179 -14.94 28.90 9.00
C GLY A 179 -13.50 29.32 8.78
N SER A 180 -12.88 29.99 9.78
CA SER A 180 -11.53 30.57 9.66
C SER A 180 -10.42 29.55 9.40
N LYS A 181 -10.53 28.33 9.97
CA LYS A 181 -9.59 27.22 9.71
C LYS A 181 -9.67 26.74 8.25
N GLY A 182 -10.85 26.80 7.64
CA GLY A 182 -11.04 26.44 6.24
C GLY A 182 -10.57 27.50 5.25
N PHE A 183 -10.42 28.73 5.67
CA PHE A 183 -9.93 29.80 4.78
C PHE A 183 -8.51 29.51 4.31
N TRP A 184 -7.59 29.12 5.19
CA TRP A 184 -6.22 28.76 4.84
C TRP A 184 -6.16 27.52 3.93
N PHE A 185 -6.97 26.52 4.21
CA PHE A 185 -7.06 25.31 3.40
C PHE A 185 -7.65 25.59 2.01
N LYS A 186 -8.70 26.43 1.94
CA LYS A 186 -9.28 26.90 0.67
C LYS A 186 -8.32 27.77 -0.14
N GLN A 187 -7.53 28.61 0.53
CA GLN A 187 -6.52 29.45 -0.10
C GLN A 187 -5.39 28.58 -0.70
N LEU A 188 -5.02 27.54 0.00
CA LEU A 188 -4.04 26.56 -0.46
C LEU A 188 -4.57 25.81 -1.70
N LEU A 189 -5.81 25.31 -1.65
CA LEU A 189 -6.46 24.58 -2.76
C LEU A 189 -6.84 25.47 -3.95
N LYS A 190 -7.17 26.76 -3.76
CA LYS A 190 -7.50 27.66 -4.86
C LYS A 190 -6.32 28.00 -5.79
N ARG A 191 -5.10 27.89 -5.28
CA ARG A 191 -3.88 28.15 -6.04
C ARG A 191 -3.35 26.92 -6.79
N SER A 192 -3.99 25.77 -6.62
CA SER A 192 -3.42 24.48 -6.89
C SER A 192 -4.37 23.61 -7.70
N GLY A 193 -3.80 22.86 -8.64
CA GLY A 193 -4.55 21.94 -9.51
C GLY A 193 -4.94 20.63 -8.80
N SER A 194 -5.47 19.66 -9.55
CA SER A 194 -5.95 18.35 -9.08
C SER A 194 -4.95 17.58 -8.20
N ASP A 195 -3.65 17.78 -8.40
CA ASP A 195 -2.57 17.07 -7.70
C ASP A 195 -2.43 17.45 -6.22
N GLU A 196 -2.98 18.60 -5.80
CA GLU A 196 -2.94 19.02 -4.38
C GLU A 196 -4.15 18.51 -3.59
N ALA A 197 -5.21 18.08 -4.26
CA ALA A 197 -6.32 17.40 -3.61
C ALA A 197 -5.90 16.00 -3.12
N ASP A 198 -4.92 15.36 -3.78
CA ASP A 198 -4.45 14.03 -3.40
C ASP A 198 -3.82 14.01 -2.01
N TRP A 199 -2.90 14.96 -1.70
CA TRP A 199 -2.28 14.99 -0.37
C TRP A 199 -3.25 15.37 0.74
N ALA A 200 -4.30 16.15 0.41
CA ALA A 200 -5.32 16.54 1.39
C ALA A 200 -6.05 15.31 1.95
N SER A 201 -6.25 14.26 1.15
CA SER A 201 -6.89 13.02 1.60
C SER A 201 -6.11 12.31 2.72
N TYR A 202 -4.80 12.47 2.77
CA TYR A 202 -3.95 11.85 3.81
C TYR A 202 -3.99 12.57 5.15
N VAL A 203 -4.42 13.83 5.17
CA VAL A 203 -4.48 14.65 6.40
C VAL A 203 -5.91 15.01 6.82
N LEU A 204 -6.89 14.58 6.04
CA LEU A 204 -8.29 14.89 6.30
C LEU A 204 -8.89 13.86 7.27
N PHE A 205 -8.70 14.12 8.58
CA PHE A 205 -9.31 13.32 9.65
C PHE A 205 -10.68 13.89 10.02
N ASP A 206 -11.67 13.62 9.17
CA ASP A 206 -13.05 14.09 9.32
C ASP A 206 -14.02 12.90 9.26
N GLY A 207 -14.97 12.84 10.22
CA GLY A 207 -15.89 11.71 10.35
C GLY A 207 -16.79 11.51 9.13
N ILE A 208 -17.28 12.61 8.53
CA ILE A 208 -18.16 12.55 7.34
C ILE A 208 -17.37 12.07 6.12
N PHE A 209 -16.13 12.54 5.98
CA PHE A 209 -15.24 12.03 4.93
C PHE A 209 -14.94 10.54 5.10
N ALA A 210 -14.62 10.10 6.33
CA ALA A 210 -14.36 8.71 6.63
C ALA A 210 -15.58 7.82 6.36
N GLU A 211 -16.79 8.26 6.70
CA GLU A 211 -18.05 7.56 6.41
C GLU A 211 -18.24 7.37 4.90
N ARG A 212 -17.99 8.41 4.11
CA ARG A 212 -18.03 8.32 2.64
C ARG A 212 -17.05 7.28 2.08
N LEU A 213 -15.84 7.20 2.64
CA LEU A 213 -14.87 6.19 2.23
C LEU A 213 -15.29 4.77 2.62
N VAL A 214 -15.91 4.61 3.79
CA VAL A 214 -16.48 3.30 4.21
C VAL A 214 -17.61 2.87 3.27
N GLU A 215 -18.49 3.78 2.89
CA GLU A 215 -19.57 3.51 1.93
C GLU A 215 -19.01 3.11 0.55
N LEU A 216 -18.00 3.83 0.06
CA LEU A 216 -17.31 3.50 -1.19
C LEU A 216 -16.71 2.08 -1.11
N GLY A 217 -15.95 1.78 -0.06
CA GLY A 217 -15.32 0.47 0.11
C GLY A 217 -16.35 -0.68 0.20
N ARG A 218 -17.51 -0.43 0.83
CA ARG A 218 -18.63 -1.40 0.85
C ARG A 218 -19.21 -1.62 -0.54
N ALA A 219 -19.46 -0.55 -1.29
CA ALA A 219 -19.98 -0.63 -2.64
C ALA A 219 -19.02 -1.38 -3.57
N ASP A 220 -17.74 -1.07 -3.51
CA ASP A 220 -16.69 -1.72 -4.30
C ASP A 220 -16.54 -3.21 -3.97
N SER A 221 -16.62 -3.56 -2.68
CA SER A 221 -16.58 -4.95 -2.26
C SER A 221 -17.82 -5.74 -2.70
N LEU A 222 -19.01 -5.14 -2.62
CA LEU A 222 -20.23 -5.76 -3.10
C LEU A 222 -20.22 -5.96 -4.62
N ALA A 223 -19.68 -5.00 -5.36
CA ALA A 223 -19.55 -5.11 -6.82
C ALA A 223 -18.63 -6.27 -7.25
N GLN A 224 -17.72 -6.70 -6.38
CA GLN A 224 -16.77 -7.81 -6.60
C GLN A 224 -17.12 -9.05 -5.76
N SER A 225 -18.35 -9.16 -5.22
CA SER A 225 -18.73 -10.22 -4.28
C SER A 225 -18.45 -11.63 -4.79
N ASP A 226 -18.74 -11.91 -6.07
CA ASP A 226 -18.50 -13.22 -6.66
C ASP A 226 -17.02 -13.60 -6.75
N GLU A 227 -16.16 -12.61 -6.98
CA GLU A 227 -14.71 -12.81 -7.01
C GLU A 227 -14.17 -13.03 -5.60
N ILE A 228 -14.66 -12.25 -4.64
CA ILE A 228 -14.32 -12.38 -3.22
C ILE A 228 -14.73 -13.76 -2.71
N LEU A 229 -15.96 -14.20 -2.95
CA LEU A 229 -16.44 -15.51 -2.54
C LEU A 229 -15.60 -16.63 -3.15
N ARG A 230 -15.36 -16.60 -4.46
CA ARG A 230 -14.50 -17.59 -5.14
C ARG A 230 -13.08 -17.63 -4.59
N PHE A 231 -12.55 -16.46 -4.20
CA PHE A 231 -11.23 -16.39 -3.59
C PHE A 231 -11.20 -17.08 -2.24
N PHE A 232 -12.23 -16.97 -1.39
CA PHE A 232 -12.26 -17.60 -0.07
C PHE A 232 -12.76 -19.05 -0.09
N ASP A 233 -13.60 -19.45 -1.03
CA ASP A 233 -14.13 -20.83 -1.14
C ASP A 233 -13.08 -21.86 -1.61
N ARG A 234 -11.96 -21.42 -2.18
CA ARG A 234 -10.88 -22.30 -2.65
C ARG A 234 -9.85 -22.66 -1.57
N GLY A 235 -10.13 -22.35 -0.31
CA GLY A 235 -9.25 -22.55 0.84
C GLY A 235 -9.55 -23.78 1.68
#